data_221b433e0ea79c5b2361ea6e6cbc8135
#
_entry.id   221b433e0ea79c5b2361ea6e6cbc8135
#
_cell.length_a   1.000
_cell.length_b   1.000
_cell.length_c   1.000
_cell.angle_alpha   90.00
_cell.angle_beta   90.00
_cell.angle_gamma   90.00
#
_symmetry.space_group_name_H-M   'P 1'
#
loop_
_entity.id
_entity.type
_entity.pdbx_description
1 polymer ?
#
loop_
_entity_poly.entity_id
_entity_poly.type
_entity_poly.pdbx_seq_one_letter_code
_entity_poly.pdbx_strand_id
1 'polypeptide(L)'
;MNENIKLRLLENKDDLIEGTFCYSLFEESIFCPDLMTEFVEIAEFFLSYNNDLEIKQLLEWIISCVEQCFSSHHDENDYYHIKNYSIDIESKWENIWKPKLNYLLDIKGN
;
A
#
# COMPACT_ATOMS: atom_id res chain seq x y z
N MET A 1 6.62 -21.44 -2.80
CA MET A 1 5.52 -20.70 -3.44
C MET A 1 5.03 -19.57 -2.55
N ASN A 2 4.44 -19.89 -1.39
CA ASN A 2 3.93 -18.86 -0.49
C ASN A 2 5.02 -17.94 0.04
N GLU A 3 6.22 -18.48 0.26
CA GLU A 3 7.35 -17.69 0.76
C GLU A 3 7.77 -16.61 -0.23
N ASN A 4 7.75 -16.91 -1.54
CA ASN A 4 8.11 -15.93 -2.56
C ASN A 4 7.07 -14.83 -2.65
N ILE A 5 5.79 -15.17 -2.51
CA ILE A 5 4.72 -14.17 -2.50
C ILE A 5 4.84 -13.28 -1.27
N LYS A 6 5.09 -13.88 -0.11
CA LYS A 6 5.28 -13.12 1.12
C LYS A 6 6.47 -12.17 1.02
N LEU A 7 7.60 -12.64 0.50
CA LEU A 7 8.78 -11.79 0.34
C LEU A 7 8.50 -10.62 -0.60
N ARG A 8 7.78 -10.88 -1.70
CA ARG A 8 7.41 -9.82 -2.64
C ARG A 8 6.57 -8.74 -1.96
N LEU A 9 5.61 -9.15 -1.11
CA LEU A 9 4.81 -8.19 -0.36
C LEU A 9 5.68 -7.40 0.61
N LEU A 10 6.58 -8.09 1.33
CA LEU A 10 7.42 -7.45 2.34
C LEU A 10 8.46 -6.51 1.74
N GLU A 11 8.79 -6.65 0.45
CA GLU A 11 9.70 -5.72 -0.22
C GLU A 11 9.22 -4.28 -0.13
N ASN A 12 7.93 -4.06 0.04
CA ASN A 12 7.39 -2.72 0.22
C ASN A 12 7.89 -2.03 1.50
N LYS A 13 8.40 -2.78 2.47
CA LYS A 13 8.95 -2.19 3.69
C LYS A 13 10.39 -1.69 3.51
N ASP A 14 11.03 -2.05 2.41
CA ASP A 14 12.41 -1.65 2.12
C ASP A 14 12.37 -0.58 1.04
N ASP A 15 12.62 0.68 1.45
CA ASP A 15 12.55 1.82 0.54
C ASP A 15 13.72 1.88 -0.45
N LEU A 16 14.63 0.92 -0.39
CA LEU A 16 15.71 0.81 -1.37
C LEU A 16 15.37 -0.13 -2.53
N ILE A 17 14.24 -0.84 -2.45
CA ILE A 17 13.86 -1.77 -3.52
C ILE A 17 12.95 -1.08 -4.52
N GLU A 18 13.48 -0.80 -5.69
CA GLU A 18 12.73 -0.20 -6.79
C GLU A 18 11.64 -1.16 -7.28
N GLY A 19 10.61 -0.59 -7.87
CA GLY A 19 9.52 -1.39 -8.46
C GLY A 19 8.41 -1.73 -7.50
N THR A 20 8.53 -1.37 -6.20
CA THR A 20 7.43 -1.53 -5.26
C THR A 20 6.56 -0.28 -5.22
N PHE A 21 5.31 -0.45 -4.77
CA PHE A 21 4.42 0.70 -4.59
C PHE A 21 5.02 1.71 -3.60
N CYS A 22 5.55 1.21 -2.49
CA CYS A 22 6.08 2.09 -1.45
C CYS A 22 7.31 2.86 -1.90
N TYR A 23 8.21 2.21 -2.69
CA TYR A 23 9.35 2.92 -3.27
C TYR A 23 8.86 4.07 -4.15
N SER A 24 7.89 3.81 -5.01
CA SER A 24 7.34 4.84 -5.90
C SER A 24 6.77 6.02 -5.09
N LEU A 25 6.00 5.73 -4.05
CA LEU A 25 5.35 6.77 -3.27
C LEU A 25 6.33 7.55 -2.40
N PHE A 26 7.25 6.84 -1.72
CA PHE A 26 8.13 7.48 -0.73
C PHE A 26 9.36 8.12 -1.37
N GLU A 27 10.01 7.42 -2.30
CA GLU A 27 11.27 7.88 -2.88
C GLU A 27 11.07 8.69 -4.15
N GLU A 28 10.06 8.35 -4.94
CA GLU A 28 9.79 9.05 -6.19
C GLU A 28 8.65 10.06 -6.08
N SER A 29 7.91 10.01 -4.99
CA SER A 29 6.74 10.88 -4.74
C SER A 29 5.64 10.69 -5.78
N ILE A 30 5.49 9.46 -6.26
CA ILE A 30 4.49 9.12 -7.27
C ILE A 30 3.56 8.03 -6.71
N PHE A 31 2.26 8.30 -6.70
CA PHE A 31 1.28 7.29 -6.37
C PHE A 31 1.00 6.49 -7.65
N CYS A 32 1.46 5.25 -7.69
CA CYS A 32 1.27 4.39 -8.86
C CYS A 32 0.04 3.51 -8.69
N PRO A 33 -1.07 3.81 -9.38
CA PRO A 33 -2.31 3.03 -9.22
C PRO A 33 -2.14 1.56 -9.59
N ASP A 34 -1.35 1.28 -10.62
CA ASP A 34 -1.15 -0.11 -11.06
C ASP A 34 -0.42 -0.93 -10.00
N LEU A 35 0.58 -0.33 -9.35
CA LEU A 35 1.32 -1.03 -8.28
C LEU A 35 0.45 -1.22 -7.05
N MET A 36 -0.41 -0.26 -6.72
CA MET A 36 -1.34 -0.42 -5.61
C MET A 36 -2.35 -1.52 -5.88
N THR A 37 -2.91 -1.56 -7.10
CA THR A 37 -3.86 -2.59 -7.49
C THR A 37 -3.20 -3.97 -7.43
N GLU A 38 -2.00 -4.10 -7.97
CA GLU A 38 -1.25 -5.35 -7.92
C GLU A 38 -0.98 -5.78 -6.49
N PHE A 39 -0.54 -4.84 -5.64
CA PHE A 39 -0.27 -5.14 -4.24
C PHE A 39 -1.52 -5.67 -3.53
N VAL A 40 -2.65 -5.00 -3.72
CA VAL A 40 -3.91 -5.42 -3.09
C VAL A 40 -4.32 -6.81 -3.56
N GLU A 41 -4.20 -7.08 -4.86
CA GLU A 41 -4.58 -8.37 -5.41
C GLU A 41 -3.70 -9.49 -4.88
N ILE A 42 -2.39 -9.27 -4.79
CA ILE A 42 -1.46 -10.26 -4.27
C ILE A 42 -1.71 -10.49 -2.78
N ALA A 43 -1.94 -9.41 -2.02
CA ALA A 43 -2.23 -9.52 -0.59
C ALA A 43 -3.52 -10.30 -0.36
N GLU A 44 -4.54 -10.04 -1.15
CA GLU A 44 -5.81 -10.76 -1.04
C GLU A 44 -5.61 -12.26 -1.31
N PHE A 45 -4.89 -12.58 -2.37
CA PHE A 45 -4.61 -13.97 -2.70
C PHE A 45 -3.87 -14.66 -1.55
N PHE A 46 -2.81 -14.01 -1.05
CA PHE A 46 -1.99 -14.61 0.01
C PHE A 46 -2.79 -14.81 1.29
N LEU A 47 -3.53 -13.79 1.72
CA LEU A 47 -4.26 -13.84 2.99
C LEU A 47 -5.51 -14.75 2.92
N SER A 48 -5.98 -15.06 1.71
CA SER A 48 -7.09 -16.02 1.55
C SER A 48 -6.66 -17.43 1.96
N TYR A 49 -5.36 -17.73 1.90
CA TYR A 49 -4.83 -19.06 2.22
C TYR A 49 -3.95 -19.08 3.48
N ASN A 50 -3.56 -17.91 3.98
CA ASN A 50 -2.61 -17.80 5.08
C ASN A 50 -3.04 -16.75 6.07
N ASN A 51 -3.27 -17.13 7.32
CA ASN A 51 -3.54 -16.15 8.38
C ASN A 51 -2.18 -15.64 8.90
N ASP A 52 -1.60 -14.69 8.17
CA ASP A 52 -0.23 -14.23 8.43
C ASP A 52 -0.26 -12.86 9.09
N LEU A 53 0.10 -12.82 10.37
CA LEU A 53 0.09 -11.58 11.14
C LEU A 53 1.09 -10.56 10.62
N GLU A 54 2.26 -11.02 10.16
CA GLU A 54 3.28 -10.10 9.63
C GLU A 54 2.78 -9.35 8.41
N ILE A 55 2.08 -10.04 7.51
CA ILE A 55 1.52 -9.39 6.33
C ILE A 55 0.38 -8.45 6.73
N LYS A 56 -0.45 -8.82 7.70
CA LYS A 56 -1.49 -7.92 8.19
C LYS A 56 -0.90 -6.65 8.80
N GLN A 57 0.20 -6.79 9.53
CA GLN A 57 0.91 -5.62 10.06
C GLN A 57 1.46 -4.75 8.94
N LEU A 58 1.94 -5.36 7.84
CA LEU A 58 2.37 -4.62 6.67
C LEU A 58 1.23 -3.80 6.08
N LEU A 59 0.03 -4.38 5.98
CA LEU A 59 -1.13 -3.66 5.45
C LEU A 59 -1.49 -2.46 6.33
N GLU A 60 -1.47 -2.63 7.65
CA GLU A 60 -1.73 -1.54 8.58
C GLU A 60 -0.71 -0.42 8.41
N TRP A 61 0.56 -0.79 8.29
CA TRP A 61 1.64 0.16 8.09
C TRP A 61 1.47 0.94 6.78
N ILE A 62 1.13 0.24 5.70
CA ILE A 62 0.92 0.88 4.39
C ILE A 62 -0.24 1.85 4.43
N ILE A 63 -1.36 1.46 5.05
CA ILE A 63 -2.51 2.35 5.19
C ILE A 63 -2.09 3.64 5.90
N SER A 64 -1.36 3.50 7.01
CA SER A 64 -0.90 4.67 7.77
C SER A 64 0.03 5.55 6.94
N CYS A 65 0.95 4.94 6.19
CA CYS A 65 1.90 5.68 5.37
C CYS A 65 1.22 6.43 4.22
N VAL A 66 0.26 5.79 3.56
CA VAL A 66 -0.47 6.44 2.46
C VAL A 66 -1.29 7.62 2.99
N GLU A 67 -1.97 7.41 4.13
CA GLU A 67 -2.72 8.50 4.76
C GLU A 67 -1.81 9.67 5.11
N GLN A 68 -0.62 9.37 5.64
CA GLN A 68 0.36 10.40 5.97
C GLN A 68 0.82 11.14 4.71
N CYS A 69 1.04 10.42 3.62
CA CYS A 69 1.47 11.05 2.37
C CYS A 69 0.41 12.02 1.82
N PHE A 70 -0.86 11.63 1.86
CA PHE A 70 -1.92 12.55 1.44
C PHE A 70 -2.03 13.74 2.38
N SER A 71 -1.92 13.52 3.69
CA SER A 71 -1.94 14.59 4.68
C SER A 71 -0.80 15.58 4.42
N SER A 72 0.41 15.08 4.19
CA SER A 72 1.56 15.92 3.88
C SER A 72 1.38 16.68 2.58
N HIS A 73 0.80 16.03 1.56
CA HIS A 73 0.54 16.70 0.29
C HIS A 73 -0.37 17.91 0.46
N HIS A 74 -1.37 17.82 1.34
CA HIS A 74 -2.32 18.92 1.57
C HIS A 74 -1.81 19.95 2.56
N ASP A 75 -0.68 19.72 3.22
CA ASP A 75 -0.11 20.64 4.21
C ASP A 75 0.82 21.62 3.51
N GLU A 76 0.45 22.90 3.52
CA GLU A 76 1.24 23.96 2.86
C GLU A 76 2.64 24.09 3.44
N ASN A 77 2.85 23.68 4.68
CA ASN A 77 4.13 23.79 5.36
C ASN A 77 5.02 22.56 5.18
N ASP A 78 4.52 21.51 4.52
CA ASP A 78 5.27 20.28 4.30
C ASP A 78 5.88 20.31 2.91
N TYR A 79 7.15 19.90 2.81
CA TYR A 79 7.86 19.87 1.52
C TYR A 79 7.49 18.65 0.67
N TYR A 80 6.83 17.64 1.25
CA TYR A 80 6.45 16.45 0.50
C TYR A 80 5.19 16.72 -0.32
N HIS A 81 5.25 16.41 -1.61
CA HIS A 81 4.09 16.50 -2.49
C HIS A 81 4.06 15.29 -3.40
N ILE A 82 2.87 14.73 -3.59
CA ILE A 82 2.67 13.64 -4.56
C ILE A 82 2.65 14.28 -5.94
N LYS A 83 3.65 13.97 -6.76
CA LYS A 83 3.85 14.65 -8.05
C LYS A 83 2.69 14.43 -9.02
N ASN A 84 2.09 13.24 -9.01
CA ASN A 84 0.96 12.91 -9.88
C ASN A 84 -0.37 12.98 -9.13
N TYR A 85 -0.44 13.80 -8.09
CA TYR A 85 -1.68 13.91 -7.31
C TYR A 85 -2.86 14.28 -8.20
N SER A 86 -4.02 13.65 -7.95
CA SER A 86 -5.29 14.08 -8.50
C SER A 86 -6.39 13.73 -7.51
N ILE A 87 -7.49 14.45 -7.60
CA ILE A 87 -8.67 14.14 -6.77
C ILE A 87 -9.15 12.73 -7.09
N ASP A 88 -9.01 12.28 -8.34
CA ASP A 88 -9.42 10.95 -8.75
C ASP A 88 -8.60 9.87 -8.02
N ILE A 89 -7.28 10.06 -7.93
CA ILE A 89 -6.41 9.10 -7.21
C ILE A 89 -6.79 9.04 -5.73
N GLU A 90 -6.95 10.21 -5.10
CA GLU A 90 -7.29 10.23 -3.67
C GLU A 90 -8.69 9.64 -3.44
N SER A 91 -9.64 9.90 -4.32
CA SER A 91 -10.97 9.33 -4.24
C SER A 91 -10.94 7.80 -4.36
N LYS A 92 -10.11 7.28 -5.27
CA LYS A 92 -9.94 5.83 -5.41
C LYS A 92 -9.30 5.22 -4.17
N TRP A 93 -8.33 5.92 -3.57
CA TRP A 93 -7.75 5.47 -2.32
C TRP A 93 -8.84 5.35 -1.25
N GLU A 94 -9.63 6.38 -1.06
CA GLU A 94 -10.65 6.40 -0.01
C GLU A 94 -11.79 5.39 -0.25
N ASN A 95 -12.15 5.14 -1.50
CA ASN A 95 -13.36 4.39 -1.83
C ASN A 95 -13.09 2.98 -2.35
N ILE A 96 -11.86 2.67 -2.79
CA ILE A 96 -11.54 1.35 -3.38
C ILE A 96 -10.43 0.66 -2.61
N TRP A 97 -9.23 1.26 -2.59
CA TRP A 97 -8.06 0.56 -2.06
C TRP A 97 -8.04 0.49 -0.54
N LYS A 98 -8.28 1.60 0.14
CA LYS A 98 -8.27 1.61 1.61
C LYS A 98 -9.34 0.70 2.19
N PRO A 99 -10.63 0.76 1.73
CA PRO A 99 -11.63 -0.18 2.24
C PRO A 99 -11.27 -1.63 1.99
N LYS A 100 -10.66 -1.92 0.84
CA LYS A 100 -10.24 -3.29 0.52
C LYS A 100 -9.15 -3.76 1.46
N LEU A 101 -8.14 -2.91 1.70
CA LEU A 101 -7.07 -3.26 2.65
C LEU A 101 -7.63 -3.49 4.06
N ASN A 102 -8.57 -2.65 4.50
CA ASN A 102 -9.21 -2.84 5.80
C ASN A 102 -10.00 -4.14 5.84
N TYR A 103 -10.67 -4.50 4.76
CA TYR A 103 -11.37 -5.78 4.66
C TYR A 103 -10.38 -6.94 4.82
N LEU A 104 -9.22 -6.85 4.18
CA LEU A 104 -8.20 -7.91 4.28
C LEU A 104 -7.67 -8.08 5.69
N LEU A 105 -7.64 -6.99 6.48
CA LEU A 105 -7.21 -7.08 7.88
C LEU A 105 -8.15 -7.94 8.71
N ASP A 106 -9.44 -7.97 8.35
CA ASP A 106 -10.45 -8.73 9.07
C ASP A 106 -10.61 -10.15 8.55
N ILE A 107 -9.98 -10.48 7.44
CA ILE A 107 -10.06 -11.81 6.86
C ILE A 107 -9.41 -12.83 7.79
N LYS A 108 -10.11 -13.95 8.01
CA LYS A 108 -9.58 -15.06 8.78
C LYS A 108 -9.19 -16.15 7.79
N GLY A 109 -7.95 -16.11 7.36
CA GLY A 109 -7.44 -17.13 6.46
C GLY A 109 -7.35 -18.48 7.15
N ASN A 110 -7.29 -19.53 6.37
CA ASN A 110 -7.15 -20.87 6.89
C ASN A 110 -5.70 -21.24 7.14
#